data_39111fb0e584df02fd2cc20f80fa0727
#
_entry.id   39111fb0e584df02fd2cc20f80fa0727
#
_cell.length_a   1.000
_cell.length_b   1.000
_cell.length_c   1.000
_cell.angle_alpha   90.00
_cell.angle_beta   90.00
_cell.angle_gamma   90.00
#
_symmetry.space_group_name_H-M   'P 1'
#
loop_
_entity.id
_entity.type
_entity.pdbx_description
1 polymer ?
#
loop_
_entity_poly.entity_id
_entity_poly.type
_entity_poly.pdbx_seq_one_letter_code
_entity_poly.pdbx_strand_id
1 'polypeptide(L)'
;MTSACASFLILLVSVTTLAQTGTWARQRTGTMSWLHSVFFLDQKRGWAAGSKGTLLRTLDGGNTWQQRTASTEDVVRDIFFTDDQTGWLVCEVNAYQLKTNEDPRAYLMKTTDGGENWKRIEIKGFDVDAILVRAVFSRNGRGWTFGEAGSIYTTHDAGDTWTKLQSPTRRLLLGGIFVDDDRGWLVGAGATIIQTSDGGATWYQSTLPQVEKTVRFTAASFVDNRRGWAVGSGGSVFCTANGGRTWRRQESTVAVDLFDVKFVDALEGWAVGAEGTIIHTTDGGEHWTSERSSTQHPLERVFFTDRNRGWAVGFGGTIVAYLRNVVSASNK
;
A
#
# COMPACT_ATOMS: atom_id res chain seq x y z
N MET A 1 -25.66 -57.75 42.62
CA MET A 1 -25.60 -57.02 41.37
C MET A 1 -24.92 -55.68 41.66
N THR A 2 -23.63 -55.65 41.47
CA THR A 2 -22.77 -54.41 41.68
C THR A 2 -22.47 -53.73 40.34
N SER A 3 -23.03 -52.56 40.17
CA SER A 3 -22.80 -51.71 38.99
C SER A 3 -21.50 -50.94 39.16
N ALA A 4 -20.52 -51.18 38.31
CA ALA A 4 -19.28 -50.41 38.24
C ALA A 4 -19.48 -49.22 37.32
N CYS A 5 -19.41 -47.99 37.86
CA CYS A 5 -19.34 -46.75 37.13
C CYS A 5 -17.91 -46.52 36.65
N ALA A 6 -17.66 -46.62 35.34
CA ALA A 6 -16.38 -46.24 34.73
C ALA A 6 -16.37 -44.74 34.45
N SER A 7 -15.56 -43.99 35.21
CA SER A 7 -15.31 -42.56 34.94
C SER A 7 -14.32 -42.42 33.82
N PHE A 8 -14.77 -41.88 32.68
CA PHE A 8 -13.89 -41.48 31.58
C PHE A 8 -13.27 -40.12 31.89
N LEU A 9 -11.97 -40.10 32.15
CA LEU A 9 -11.18 -38.86 32.29
C LEU A 9 -10.81 -38.35 30.90
N ILE A 10 -11.47 -37.29 30.44
CA ILE A 10 -11.09 -36.61 29.17
C ILE A 10 -9.91 -35.72 29.50
N LEU A 11 -8.72 -36.12 29.03
CA LEU A 11 -7.53 -35.29 29.08
C LEU A 11 -7.65 -34.23 27.96
N LEU A 12 -7.96 -32.98 28.31
CA LEU A 12 -7.87 -31.83 27.44
C LEU A 12 -6.37 -31.49 27.23
N VAL A 13 -5.78 -31.97 26.14
CA VAL A 13 -4.46 -31.53 25.72
C VAL A 13 -4.65 -30.14 25.10
N SER A 14 -4.31 -29.09 25.85
CA SER A 14 -4.19 -27.74 25.31
C SER A 14 -2.95 -27.68 24.40
N VAL A 15 -3.16 -27.77 23.10
CA VAL A 15 -2.11 -27.46 22.13
C VAL A 15 -1.91 -25.94 22.15
N THR A 16 -0.93 -25.48 22.92
CA THR A 16 -0.44 -24.11 22.78
C THR A 16 0.27 -24.01 21.44
N THR A 17 -0.41 -23.55 20.41
CA THR A 17 0.24 -23.07 19.18
C THR A 17 1.11 -21.89 19.58
N LEU A 18 2.42 -22.08 19.62
CA LEU A 18 3.38 -20.98 19.66
C LEU A 18 3.08 -20.11 18.45
N ALA A 19 2.55 -18.90 18.69
CA ALA A 19 2.39 -17.91 17.63
C ALA A 19 3.75 -17.68 17.00
N GLN A 20 3.90 -18.03 15.73
CA GLN A 20 5.11 -17.75 14.95
C GLN A 20 5.20 -16.24 14.79
N THR A 21 6.00 -15.58 15.61
CA THR A 21 6.24 -14.14 15.54
C THR A 21 7.34 -13.85 14.51
N GLY A 22 7.04 -12.96 13.58
CA GLY A 22 8.05 -12.40 12.71
C GLY A 22 8.78 -11.23 13.38
N THR A 23 9.85 -10.78 12.76
CA THR A 23 10.62 -9.64 13.22
C THR A 23 10.92 -8.66 12.10
N TRP A 24 10.93 -7.37 12.44
CA TRP A 24 11.35 -6.30 11.53
C TRP A 24 12.82 -5.96 11.78
N ALA A 25 13.60 -5.94 10.73
CA ALA A 25 15.02 -5.59 10.78
C ALA A 25 15.36 -4.49 9.77
N ARG A 26 16.15 -3.50 10.22
CA ARG A 26 16.58 -2.40 9.35
C ARG A 26 17.56 -2.90 8.30
N GLN A 27 17.37 -2.44 7.05
CA GLN A 27 18.26 -2.71 5.92
C GLN A 27 19.15 -1.50 5.61
N ARG A 28 20.33 -1.75 5.04
CA ARG A 28 21.24 -0.70 4.59
C ARG A 28 20.88 -0.27 3.17
N THR A 29 20.55 1.00 2.98
CA THR A 29 20.08 1.56 1.69
C THR A 29 21.13 2.42 0.98
N GLY A 30 22.12 2.93 1.71
CA GLY A 30 23.12 3.85 1.17
C GLY A 30 22.59 5.25 0.84
N THR A 31 21.34 5.58 1.21
CA THR A 31 20.73 6.89 1.01
C THR A 31 20.12 7.45 2.28
N MET A 32 19.95 8.76 2.34
CA MET A 32 19.16 9.48 3.35
C MET A 32 17.89 10.09 2.77
N SER A 33 17.58 9.83 1.51
CA SER A 33 16.37 10.34 0.86
C SER A 33 15.11 9.80 1.51
N TRP A 34 14.04 10.58 1.53
CA TRP A 34 12.75 10.09 1.93
C TRP A 34 12.22 9.10 0.89
N LEU A 35 11.97 7.85 1.29
CA LEU A 35 11.42 6.80 0.44
C LEU A 35 9.89 6.81 0.57
N HIS A 36 9.19 7.00 -0.55
CA HIS A 36 7.74 7.13 -0.59
C HIS A 36 7.03 5.86 -1.03
N SER A 37 7.72 4.98 -1.76
CA SER A 37 7.12 3.76 -2.27
C SER A 37 8.09 2.60 -2.28
N VAL A 38 7.55 1.39 -2.13
CA VAL A 38 8.25 0.11 -2.23
C VAL A 38 7.38 -0.89 -2.96
N PHE A 39 7.98 -1.63 -3.88
CA PHE A 39 7.31 -2.66 -4.66
C PHE A 39 8.22 -3.88 -4.82
N PHE A 40 7.63 -5.08 -4.74
CA PHE A 40 8.34 -6.34 -4.98
C PHE A 40 7.54 -7.21 -5.96
N LEU A 41 8.22 -7.75 -6.96
CA LEU A 41 7.65 -8.76 -7.86
C LEU A 41 7.59 -10.13 -7.19
N ASP A 42 8.58 -10.43 -6.36
CA ASP A 42 8.72 -11.67 -5.60
C ASP A 42 9.53 -11.42 -4.32
N GLN A 43 9.88 -12.45 -3.60
CA GLN A 43 10.65 -12.33 -2.36
C GLN A 43 12.09 -11.83 -2.54
N LYS A 44 12.59 -11.72 -3.78
CA LYS A 44 13.99 -11.34 -4.11
C LYS A 44 14.08 -10.02 -4.85
N ARG A 45 13.22 -9.81 -5.87
CA ARG A 45 13.29 -8.66 -6.78
C ARG A 45 12.35 -7.55 -6.33
N GLY A 46 12.93 -6.39 -6.02
CA GLY A 46 12.15 -5.25 -5.55
C GLY A 46 12.81 -3.92 -5.83
N TRP A 47 12.01 -2.87 -5.71
CA TRP A 47 12.39 -1.47 -5.89
C TRP A 47 11.87 -0.62 -4.75
N ALA A 48 12.59 0.45 -4.42
CA ALA A 48 12.11 1.52 -3.57
C ALA A 48 12.40 2.85 -4.22
N ALA A 49 11.49 3.80 -4.11
CA ALA A 49 11.59 5.09 -4.77
C ALA A 49 11.23 6.24 -3.82
N GLY A 50 11.75 7.45 -4.11
CA GLY A 50 11.54 8.56 -3.20
C GLY A 50 11.98 9.92 -3.73
N SER A 51 12.27 10.82 -2.79
CA SER A 51 12.65 12.20 -3.06
C SER A 51 13.94 12.30 -3.89
N LYS A 52 14.07 13.39 -4.66
CA LYS A 52 15.24 13.69 -5.52
C LYS A 52 15.54 12.56 -6.52
N GLY A 53 14.50 12.00 -7.14
CA GLY A 53 14.64 10.93 -8.11
C GLY A 53 15.30 9.66 -7.56
N THR A 54 15.34 9.50 -6.23
CA THR A 54 15.94 8.31 -5.63
C THR A 54 15.22 7.05 -6.09
N LEU A 55 15.99 6.13 -6.65
CA LEU A 55 15.52 4.82 -7.08
C LEU A 55 16.53 3.77 -6.61
N LEU A 56 16.04 2.79 -5.85
CA LEU A 56 16.82 1.66 -5.36
C LEU A 56 16.26 0.36 -5.94
N ARG A 57 17.14 -0.59 -6.28
CA ARG A 57 16.77 -1.93 -6.73
C ARG A 57 17.46 -2.99 -5.89
N THR A 58 16.77 -4.05 -5.58
CA THR A 58 17.32 -5.26 -4.94
C THR A 58 17.01 -6.50 -5.79
N LEU A 59 17.92 -7.48 -5.75
CA LEU A 59 17.77 -8.79 -6.38
C LEU A 59 17.88 -9.93 -5.35
N ASP A 60 18.03 -9.60 -4.07
CA ASP A 60 18.27 -10.53 -2.96
C ASP A 60 17.34 -10.28 -1.75
N GLY A 61 16.17 -9.66 -2.00
CA GLY A 61 15.15 -9.39 -0.98
C GLY A 61 15.56 -8.27 -0.01
N GLY A 62 16.42 -7.35 -0.48
CA GLY A 62 16.86 -6.19 0.30
C GLY A 62 18.07 -6.47 1.19
N ASN A 63 18.73 -7.62 1.09
CA ASN A 63 20.04 -7.80 1.75
C ASN A 63 21.04 -6.78 1.20
N THR A 64 20.95 -6.48 -0.11
CA THR A 64 21.66 -5.36 -0.76
C THR A 64 20.70 -4.51 -1.59
N TRP A 65 20.89 -3.19 -1.56
CA TRP A 65 20.17 -2.22 -2.36
C TRP A 65 21.16 -1.46 -3.25
N GLN A 66 20.89 -1.46 -4.55
CA GLN A 66 21.69 -0.76 -5.55
C GLN A 66 20.95 0.50 -5.98
N GLN A 67 21.64 1.64 -5.95
CA GLN A 67 21.11 2.88 -6.48
C GLN A 67 21.02 2.82 -8.01
N ARG A 68 19.89 3.25 -8.56
CA ARG A 68 19.59 3.36 -9.97
C ARG A 68 19.20 4.80 -10.30
N THR A 69 19.24 5.16 -11.56
CA THR A 69 18.88 6.50 -12.01
C THR A 69 17.48 6.49 -12.57
N ALA A 70 16.58 7.29 -11.98
CA ALA A 70 15.23 7.51 -12.50
C ALA A 70 15.19 8.52 -13.66
N SER A 71 16.34 9.09 -14.06
CA SER A 71 16.47 10.16 -15.07
C SER A 71 15.66 11.42 -14.73
N THR A 72 15.41 11.65 -13.44
CA THR A 72 14.75 12.84 -12.89
C THR A 72 15.29 13.16 -11.51
N GLU A 73 15.21 14.44 -11.10
CA GLU A 73 15.47 14.91 -9.74
C GLU A 73 14.16 15.20 -8.97
N ASP A 74 13.03 14.99 -9.60
CA ASP A 74 11.71 15.18 -9.00
C ASP A 74 11.40 14.12 -7.94
N VAL A 75 10.32 14.33 -7.19
CA VAL A 75 9.88 13.37 -6.19
C VAL A 75 9.21 12.19 -6.87
N VAL A 76 9.69 10.97 -6.66
CA VAL A 76 9.00 9.75 -7.06
C VAL A 76 8.05 9.34 -5.95
N ARG A 77 6.75 9.57 -6.17
CA ARG A 77 5.67 9.29 -5.20
C ARG A 77 5.28 7.83 -5.16
N ASP A 78 5.32 7.16 -6.31
CA ASP A 78 4.95 5.76 -6.40
C ASP A 78 5.75 5.01 -7.45
N ILE A 79 5.96 3.71 -7.24
CA ILE A 79 6.61 2.79 -8.16
C ILE A 79 5.81 1.50 -8.24
N PHE A 80 5.63 1.02 -9.47
CA PHE A 80 4.89 -0.20 -9.74
C PHE A 80 5.50 -0.96 -10.93
N PHE A 81 5.50 -2.29 -10.88
CA PHE A 81 5.89 -3.16 -11.99
C PHE A 81 4.82 -4.22 -12.23
N THR A 82 4.51 -4.50 -13.49
CA THR A 82 3.64 -5.63 -13.89
C THR A 82 4.43 -6.92 -14.06
N ASP A 83 5.67 -6.80 -14.46
CA ASP A 83 6.62 -7.88 -14.69
C ASP A 83 8.06 -7.40 -14.43
N ASP A 84 9.07 -8.17 -14.76
CA ASP A 84 10.48 -7.82 -14.54
C ASP A 84 11.04 -6.80 -15.52
N GLN A 85 10.30 -6.44 -16.56
CA GLN A 85 10.69 -5.49 -17.60
C GLN A 85 9.88 -4.18 -17.54
N THR A 86 8.57 -4.30 -17.29
CA THR A 86 7.62 -3.19 -17.45
C THR A 86 7.22 -2.59 -16.11
N GLY A 87 7.47 -1.29 -15.95
CA GLY A 87 7.15 -0.56 -14.72
C GLY A 87 6.85 0.91 -14.94
N TRP A 88 6.29 1.55 -13.91
CA TRP A 88 5.91 2.96 -13.92
C TRP A 88 6.38 3.67 -12.65
N LEU A 89 6.69 4.96 -12.81
CA LEU A 89 6.87 5.91 -11.72
C LEU A 89 5.78 6.97 -11.81
N VAL A 90 5.25 7.36 -10.65
CA VAL A 90 4.45 8.56 -10.47
C VAL A 90 5.37 9.64 -9.91
N CYS A 91 5.58 10.71 -10.68
CA CYS A 91 6.51 11.77 -10.33
C CYS A 91 5.76 13.07 -10.02
N GLU A 92 6.20 13.77 -8.98
CA GLU A 92 5.76 15.11 -8.63
C GLU A 92 6.91 16.10 -8.84
N VAL A 93 6.64 17.10 -9.67
CA VAL A 93 7.62 18.15 -9.97
C VAL A 93 7.89 18.99 -8.73
N ASN A 94 9.14 19.28 -8.48
CA ASN A 94 9.51 20.21 -7.43
C ASN A 94 8.95 21.60 -7.76
N ALA A 95 8.08 22.14 -6.90
CA ALA A 95 7.39 23.41 -7.12
C ALA A 95 8.33 24.59 -7.41
N TYR A 96 9.58 24.53 -6.94
CA TYR A 96 10.60 25.54 -7.23
C TYR A 96 11.18 25.45 -8.64
N GLN A 97 10.90 24.38 -9.38
CA GLN A 97 11.37 24.16 -10.78
C GLN A 97 10.29 24.48 -11.80
N LEU A 98 9.06 24.74 -11.38
CA LEU A 98 7.98 25.16 -12.26
C LEU A 98 8.33 26.54 -12.86
N LYS A 99 8.36 26.64 -14.18
CA LYS A 99 8.72 27.88 -14.92
C LYS A 99 7.49 28.74 -15.19
N THR A 100 6.34 28.09 -15.34
CA THR A 100 5.05 28.72 -15.62
C THR A 100 3.94 28.02 -14.84
N ASN A 101 2.78 28.66 -14.72
CA ASN A 101 1.58 28.04 -14.14
C ASN A 101 0.94 26.97 -15.08
N GLU A 102 1.46 26.84 -16.31
CA GLU A 102 1.00 25.86 -17.29
C GLU A 102 1.85 24.58 -17.25
N ASP A 103 2.97 24.58 -16.51
CA ASP A 103 3.81 23.40 -16.35
C ASP A 103 3.09 22.35 -15.48
N PRO A 104 2.98 21.09 -15.92
CA PRO A 104 2.30 20.06 -15.15
C PRO A 104 3.05 19.77 -13.85
N ARG A 105 2.33 19.74 -12.74
CA ARG A 105 2.86 19.46 -11.38
C ARG A 105 3.16 17.99 -11.15
N ALA A 106 2.68 17.09 -12.02
CA ALA A 106 2.97 15.67 -11.95
C ALA A 106 3.06 15.07 -13.36
N TYR A 107 3.72 13.93 -13.46
CA TYR A 107 3.82 13.14 -14.68
C TYR A 107 4.09 11.67 -14.38
N LEU A 108 3.93 10.81 -15.37
CA LEU A 108 4.29 9.41 -15.30
C LEU A 108 5.56 9.13 -16.09
N MET A 109 6.34 8.16 -15.62
CA MET A 109 7.43 7.56 -16.40
C MET A 109 7.18 6.07 -16.55
N LYS A 110 7.56 5.52 -17.71
CA LYS A 110 7.48 4.09 -18.02
C LYS A 110 8.85 3.53 -18.34
N THR A 111 9.12 2.33 -17.89
CA THR A 111 10.25 1.52 -18.31
C THR A 111 9.74 0.25 -18.99
N THR A 112 10.54 -0.30 -19.91
CA THR A 112 10.33 -1.59 -20.59
C THR A 112 11.59 -2.47 -20.54
N ASP A 113 12.53 -2.12 -19.66
CA ASP A 113 13.83 -2.80 -19.50
C ASP A 113 14.21 -3.01 -18.04
N GLY A 114 13.20 -3.16 -17.17
CA GLY A 114 13.38 -3.46 -15.74
C GLY A 114 13.90 -2.28 -14.92
N GLY A 115 13.69 -1.04 -15.40
CA GLY A 115 14.08 0.18 -14.70
C GLY A 115 15.50 0.65 -14.98
N GLU A 116 16.15 0.14 -16.05
CA GLU A 116 17.45 0.65 -16.49
C GLU A 116 17.27 2.01 -17.20
N ASN A 117 16.21 2.15 -17.99
CA ASN A 117 15.84 3.41 -18.65
C ASN A 117 14.38 3.76 -18.39
N TRP A 118 14.10 5.05 -18.22
CA TRP A 118 12.77 5.58 -17.96
C TRP A 118 12.39 6.65 -18.97
N LYS A 119 11.19 6.54 -19.56
CA LYS A 119 10.64 7.48 -20.52
C LYS A 119 9.41 8.17 -19.92
N ARG A 120 9.37 9.51 -20.00
CA ARG A 120 8.19 10.29 -19.60
C ARG A 120 7.01 9.97 -20.52
N ILE A 121 5.84 9.73 -19.93
CA ILE A 121 4.58 9.50 -20.61
C ILE A 121 3.74 10.76 -20.55
N GLU A 122 3.21 11.14 -21.70
CA GLU A 122 2.34 12.29 -21.82
C GLU A 122 0.90 11.87 -21.57
N ILE A 123 0.20 12.54 -20.64
CA ILE A 123 -1.21 12.31 -20.33
C ILE A 123 -2.03 13.38 -21.05
N LYS A 124 -2.77 13.01 -22.09
CA LYS A 124 -3.63 13.93 -22.80
C LYS A 124 -4.76 14.45 -21.91
N GLY A 125 -4.97 15.78 -21.90
CA GLY A 125 -5.98 16.42 -21.07
C GLY A 125 -5.69 16.35 -19.57
N PHE A 126 -4.39 16.25 -19.23
CA PHE A 126 -3.96 16.29 -17.83
C PHE A 126 -4.23 17.67 -17.22
N ASP A 127 -4.79 17.69 -16.01
CA ASP A 127 -4.93 18.93 -15.26
C ASP A 127 -3.55 19.33 -14.74
N VAL A 128 -2.99 20.39 -15.29
CA VAL A 128 -1.62 20.87 -14.99
C VAL A 128 -1.41 21.14 -13.49
N ASP A 129 -2.46 21.55 -12.78
CA ASP A 129 -2.43 21.81 -11.34
C ASP A 129 -2.57 20.54 -10.49
N ALA A 130 -2.91 19.39 -11.06
CA ALA A 130 -3.15 18.18 -10.29
C ALA A 130 -1.83 17.48 -9.94
N ILE A 131 -1.68 17.15 -8.65
CA ILE A 131 -0.64 16.22 -8.20
C ILE A 131 -1.22 14.81 -8.23
N LEU A 132 -0.53 13.89 -8.90
CA LEU A 132 -0.82 12.45 -8.84
C LEU A 132 -0.10 11.84 -7.63
N VAL A 133 -0.80 10.95 -6.93
CA VAL A 133 -0.29 10.35 -5.69
C VAL A 133 0.14 8.91 -5.89
N ARG A 134 -0.68 8.12 -6.61
CA ARG A 134 -0.46 6.69 -6.83
C ARG A 134 -0.89 6.25 -8.22
N ALA A 135 -0.29 5.13 -8.67
CA ALA A 135 -0.79 4.37 -9.80
C ALA A 135 -1.02 2.91 -9.37
N VAL A 136 -2.12 2.33 -9.83
CA VAL A 136 -2.46 0.92 -9.60
C VAL A 136 -2.79 0.28 -10.94
N PHE A 137 -2.33 -0.96 -11.16
CA PHE A 137 -2.58 -1.71 -12.39
C PHE A 137 -3.19 -3.06 -12.05
N SER A 138 -4.13 -3.50 -12.88
CA SER A 138 -4.60 -4.86 -12.89
C SER A 138 -3.62 -5.78 -13.65
N ARG A 139 -3.82 -7.09 -13.54
CA ARG A 139 -2.99 -8.07 -14.24
C ARG A 139 -3.10 -8.01 -15.77
N ASN A 140 -4.19 -7.42 -16.28
CA ASN A 140 -4.46 -7.32 -17.73
C ASN A 140 -3.93 -6.02 -18.35
N GLY A 141 -3.13 -5.25 -17.60
CA GLY A 141 -2.55 -3.99 -18.08
C GLY A 141 -3.48 -2.78 -18.05
N ARG A 142 -4.70 -2.93 -17.52
CA ARG A 142 -5.55 -1.79 -17.20
C ARG A 142 -4.99 -1.09 -15.96
N GLY A 143 -4.92 0.23 -15.97
CA GLY A 143 -4.34 1.00 -14.87
C GLY A 143 -5.14 2.24 -14.54
N TRP A 144 -4.94 2.71 -13.30
CA TRP A 144 -5.54 3.93 -12.78
C TRP A 144 -4.48 4.73 -12.04
N THR A 145 -4.53 6.06 -12.21
CA THR A 145 -3.78 7.00 -11.38
C THR A 145 -4.71 8.07 -10.87
N PHE A 146 -4.45 8.57 -9.69
CA PHE A 146 -5.35 9.49 -9.00
C PHE A 146 -4.60 10.42 -8.05
N GLY A 147 -5.28 11.52 -7.62
CA GLY A 147 -4.62 12.48 -6.75
C GLY A 147 -5.47 13.67 -6.34
N GLU A 148 -4.88 14.86 -6.44
CA GLU A 148 -5.52 16.12 -6.03
C GLU A 148 -6.78 16.44 -6.84
N ALA A 149 -7.63 17.26 -6.25
CA ALA A 149 -8.91 17.71 -6.80
C ALA A 149 -9.84 16.56 -7.24
N GLY A 150 -9.65 15.34 -6.67
CA GLY A 150 -10.39 14.14 -7.05
C GLY A 150 -10.05 13.64 -8.45
N SER A 151 -8.91 14.04 -9.02
CA SER A 151 -8.49 13.61 -10.36
C SER A 151 -8.31 12.09 -10.42
N ILE A 152 -8.89 11.47 -11.45
CA ILE A 152 -8.76 10.03 -11.75
C ILE A 152 -8.51 9.89 -13.24
N TYR A 153 -7.48 9.11 -13.61
CA TYR A 153 -7.17 8.75 -14.99
C TYR A 153 -7.08 7.24 -15.12
N THR A 154 -7.44 6.71 -16.27
CA THR A 154 -7.35 5.27 -16.59
C THR A 154 -6.59 5.04 -17.88
N THR A 155 -5.92 3.89 -17.96
CA THR A 155 -5.31 3.36 -19.17
C THR A 155 -5.88 1.98 -19.47
N HIS A 156 -5.97 1.65 -20.77
CA HIS A 156 -6.38 0.34 -21.28
C HIS A 156 -5.29 -0.33 -22.13
N ASP A 157 -4.15 0.33 -22.30
CA ASP A 157 -3.04 -0.05 -23.15
C ASP A 157 -1.71 -0.10 -22.38
N ALA A 158 -1.77 -0.60 -21.15
CA ALA A 158 -0.61 -0.73 -20.27
C ALA A 158 0.17 0.59 -20.10
N GLY A 159 -0.56 1.72 -19.95
CA GLY A 159 0.00 3.02 -19.62
C GLY A 159 0.57 3.81 -20.78
N ASP A 160 0.33 3.40 -22.03
CA ASP A 160 0.78 4.17 -23.20
C ASP A 160 -0.11 5.39 -23.42
N THR A 161 -1.42 5.27 -23.19
CA THR A 161 -2.36 6.39 -23.19
C THR A 161 -3.23 6.41 -21.94
N TRP A 162 -3.61 7.62 -21.52
CA TRP A 162 -4.43 7.83 -20.33
C TRP A 162 -5.61 8.75 -20.63
N THR A 163 -6.78 8.39 -20.05
CA THR A 163 -8.01 9.13 -20.21
C THR A 163 -8.55 9.55 -18.84
N LYS A 164 -8.97 10.81 -18.72
CA LYS A 164 -9.59 11.33 -17.51
C LYS A 164 -10.96 10.73 -17.28
N LEU A 165 -11.24 10.30 -16.05
CA LEU A 165 -12.53 9.80 -15.60
C LEU A 165 -13.30 10.87 -14.81
N GLN A 166 -14.64 10.73 -14.77
CA GLN A 166 -15.48 11.55 -13.91
C GLN A 166 -15.35 11.07 -12.46
N SER A 167 -15.12 12.00 -11.56
CA SER A 167 -15.01 11.74 -10.13
C SER A 167 -16.22 12.32 -9.39
N PRO A 168 -16.81 11.61 -8.40
CA PRO A 168 -17.89 12.13 -7.58
C PRO A 168 -17.43 13.09 -6.48
N THR A 169 -16.13 13.36 -6.40
CA THR A 169 -15.51 14.19 -5.36
C THR A 169 -14.46 15.12 -5.95
N ARG A 170 -14.23 16.24 -5.25
CA ARG A 170 -13.07 17.11 -5.46
C ARG A 170 -12.04 17.01 -4.32
N ARG A 171 -12.19 16.01 -3.43
CA ARG A 171 -11.26 15.78 -2.34
C ARG A 171 -9.98 15.13 -2.85
N LEU A 172 -8.87 15.39 -2.16
CA LEU A 172 -7.60 14.70 -2.40
C LEU A 172 -7.77 13.19 -2.21
N LEU A 173 -7.45 12.41 -3.22
CA LEU A 173 -7.40 10.95 -3.20
C LEU A 173 -5.95 10.53 -2.90
N LEU A 174 -5.76 9.75 -1.84
CA LEU A 174 -4.43 9.41 -1.29
C LEU A 174 -4.05 7.95 -1.49
N GLY A 175 -5.03 7.08 -1.49
CA GLY A 175 -4.82 5.65 -1.62
C GLY A 175 -5.89 4.98 -2.45
N GLY A 176 -5.58 3.79 -2.94
CA GLY A 176 -6.54 3.02 -3.70
C GLY A 176 -6.03 1.65 -4.08
N ILE A 177 -6.95 0.80 -4.47
CA ILE A 177 -6.69 -0.57 -4.91
C ILE A 177 -7.77 -1.01 -5.88
N PHE A 178 -7.37 -1.79 -6.88
CA PHE A 178 -8.24 -2.56 -7.75
C PHE A 178 -7.96 -4.06 -7.54
N VAL A 179 -9.00 -4.85 -7.33
CA VAL A 179 -8.88 -6.31 -7.16
C VAL A 179 -9.01 -7.05 -8.50
N ASP A 180 -9.64 -6.40 -9.47
CA ASP A 180 -9.79 -6.84 -10.86
C ASP A 180 -9.93 -5.60 -11.78
N ASP A 181 -10.23 -5.80 -13.07
CA ASP A 181 -10.37 -4.72 -14.05
C ASP A 181 -11.61 -3.83 -13.82
N ASP A 182 -12.58 -4.31 -13.05
CA ASP A 182 -13.85 -3.62 -12.87
C ASP A 182 -14.02 -3.04 -11.47
N ARG A 183 -13.46 -3.70 -10.43
CA ARG A 183 -13.72 -3.35 -9.03
C ARG A 183 -12.54 -2.69 -8.36
N GLY A 184 -12.78 -1.47 -7.89
CA GLY A 184 -11.77 -0.68 -7.21
C GLY A 184 -12.35 0.26 -6.15
N TRP A 185 -11.46 0.68 -5.26
CA TRP A 185 -11.76 1.64 -4.19
C TRP A 185 -10.66 2.68 -4.14
N LEU A 186 -11.06 3.94 -3.98
CA LEU A 186 -10.16 5.05 -3.73
C LEU A 186 -10.55 5.72 -2.42
N VAL A 187 -9.55 6.11 -1.64
CA VAL A 187 -9.72 6.72 -0.33
C VAL A 187 -8.96 8.04 -0.24
N GLY A 188 -9.42 8.95 0.63
CA GLY A 188 -8.78 10.26 0.70
C GLY A 188 -9.26 11.16 1.83
N ALA A 189 -8.99 12.45 1.64
CA ALA A 189 -9.32 13.49 2.61
C ALA A 189 -10.83 13.64 2.84
N GLY A 190 -11.21 14.13 4.03
CA GLY A 190 -12.60 14.40 4.37
C GLY A 190 -13.46 13.15 4.48
N ALA A 191 -12.90 12.08 5.02
CA ALA A 191 -13.52 10.77 5.17
C ALA A 191 -14.03 10.19 3.84
N THR A 192 -13.32 10.48 2.74
CA THR A 192 -13.72 10.02 1.41
C THR A 192 -13.35 8.56 1.22
N ILE A 193 -14.32 7.72 0.88
CA ILE A 193 -14.16 6.39 0.28
C ILE A 193 -15.11 6.30 -0.90
N ILE A 194 -14.60 6.09 -2.10
CA ILE A 194 -15.39 5.88 -3.32
C ILE A 194 -15.08 4.50 -3.90
N GLN A 195 -16.05 3.89 -4.56
CA GLN A 195 -15.94 2.55 -5.13
C GLN A 195 -16.50 2.52 -6.54
N THR A 196 -15.96 1.64 -7.35
CA THR A 196 -16.43 1.32 -8.70
C THR A 196 -16.63 -0.18 -8.87
N SER A 197 -17.53 -0.56 -9.79
CA SER A 197 -17.74 -1.94 -10.24
C SER A 197 -17.75 -2.09 -11.76
N ASP A 198 -17.32 -1.05 -12.47
CA ASP A 198 -17.27 -0.96 -13.94
C ASP A 198 -15.94 -0.35 -14.41
N GLY A 199 -14.87 -0.51 -13.61
CA GLY A 199 -13.54 -0.04 -13.93
C GLY A 199 -13.38 1.46 -13.88
N GLY A 200 -14.25 2.16 -13.13
CA GLY A 200 -14.20 3.59 -12.96
C GLY A 200 -15.03 4.38 -13.95
N ALA A 201 -15.85 3.73 -14.79
CA ALA A 201 -16.82 4.43 -15.62
C ALA A 201 -17.84 5.16 -14.74
N THR A 202 -18.23 4.53 -13.62
CA THR A 202 -19.03 5.15 -12.57
C THR A 202 -18.41 4.94 -11.19
N TRP A 203 -18.56 5.93 -10.32
CA TRP A 203 -18.05 5.91 -8.95
C TRP A 203 -19.16 6.24 -7.94
N TYR A 204 -19.20 5.49 -6.85
CA TYR A 204 -20.18 5.66 -5.77
C TYR A 204 -19.47 5.93 -4.46
N GLN A 205 -19.98 6.87 -3.68
CA GLN A 205 -19.47 7.12 -2.35
C GLN A 205 -19.97 6.05 -1.37
N SER A 206 -19.04 5.48 -0.59
CA SER A 206 -19.35 4.52 0.47
C SER A 206 -20.07 5.16 1.63
N THR A 207 -20.95 4.40 2.31
CA THR A 207 -21.57 4.82 3.56
C THR A 207 -20.63 4.49 4.73
N LEU A 208 -20.24 5.52 5.45
CA LEU A 208 -19.47 5.41 6.69
C LEU A 208 -20.39 5.59 7.89
N PRO A 209 -20.10 4.93 9.04
CA PRO A 209 -20.72 5.32 10.32
C PRO A 209 -20.39 6.78 10.61
N GLN A 210 -21.00 7.37 11.64
CA GLN A 210 -20.74 8.77 12.00
C GLN A 210 -19.22 8.96 12.21
N VAL A 211 -18.57 9.59 11.22
CA VAL A 211 -17.12 9.86 11.18
C VAL A 211 -16.94 11.34 11.04
N GLU A 212 -16.00 11.89 11.80
CA GLU A 212 -15.62 13.29 11.63
C GLU A 212 -15.11 13.54 10.21
N LYS A 213 -15.62 14.57 9.55
CA LYS A 213 -15.18 14.96 8.19
C LYS A 213 -13.70 15.38 8.13
N THR A 214 -13.03 15.49 9.26
CA THR A 214 -11.61 15.75 9.41
C THR A 214 -10.75 14.53 9.19
N VAL A 215 -11.30 13.30 9.29
CA VAL A 215 -10.56 12.06 9.03
C VAL A 215 -10.03 12.07 7.60
N ARG A 216 -8.75 11.76 7.47
CA ARG A 216 -8.07 11.59 6.19
C ARG A 216 -7.65 10.14 6.06
N PHE A 217 -8.32 9.39 5.18
CA PHE A 217 -7.88 8.06 4.81
C PHE A 217 -6.68 8.15 3.87
N THR A 218 -5.63 7.40 4.17
CA THR A 218 -4.34 7.42 3.48
C THR A 218 -4.16 6.22 2.57
N ALA A 219 -4.70 5.06 2.96
CA ALA A 219 -4.60 3.82 2.21
C ALA A 219 -5.79 2.90 2.42
N ALA A 220 -5.97 1.99 1.46
CA ALA A 220 -6.91 0.88 1.55
C ALA A 220 -6.25 -0.41 1.05
N SER A 221 -6.65 -1.54 1.64
CA SER A 221 -6.26 -2.88 1.24
C SER A 221 -7.48 -3.76 1.13
N PHE A 222 -7.63 -4.48 0.02
CA PHE A 222 -8.68 -5.46 -0.20
C PHE A 222 -8.05 -6.80 -0.56
N VAL A 223 -8.59 -7.88 -0.02
CA VAL A 223 -8.13 -9.25 -0.29
C VAL A 223 -9.04 -9.97 -1.28
N ASP A 224 -10.24 -9.46 -1.44
CA ASP A 224 -11.24 -9.90 -2.41
C ASP A 224 -12.24 -8.76 -2.69
N ASN A 225 -13.32 -9.05 -3.44
CA ASN A 225 -14.35 -8.08 -3.79
C ASN A 225 -15.33 -7.73 -2.64
N ARG A 226 -15.13 -8.28 -1.44
CA ARG A 226 -16.00 -8.07 -0.28
C ARG A 226 -15.28 -7.52 0.94
N ARG A 227 -14.07 -8.03 1.23
CA ARG A 227 -13.33 -7.75 2.46
C ARG A 227 -12.19 -6.76 2.21
N GLY A 228 -12.23 -5.66 2.94
CA GLY A 228 -11.23 -4.61 2.84
C GLY A 228 -11.09 -3.78 4.10
N TRP A 229 -9.98 -3.07 4.18
CA TRP A 229 -9.61 -2.20 5.29
C TRP A 229 -9.14 -0.86 4.74
N ALA A 230 -9.40 0.20 5.49
CA ALA A 230 -8.90 1.54 5.21
C ALA A 230 -8.29 2.11 6.50
N VAL A 231 -7.15 2.77 6.37
CA VAL A 231 -6.44 3.39 7.49
C VAL A 231 -6.22 4.88 7.24
N GLY A 232 -5.95 5.64 8.31
CA GLY A 232 -5.75 7.07 8.14
C GLY A 232 -5.33 7.81 9.41
N SER A 233 -5.65 9.10 9.43
CA SER A 233 -5.26 10.01 10.50
C SER A 233 -5.78 9.58 11.87
N GLY A 234 -4.97 9.87 12.91
CA GLY A 234 -5.33 9.62 14.32
C GLY A 234 -5.53 8.14 14.62
N GLY A 235 -4.78 7.22 14.00
CA GLY A 235 -4.90 5.78 14.19
C GLY A 235 -6.21 5.20 13.65
N SER A 236 -6.91 5.89 12.76
CA SER A 236 -8.19 5.43 12.23
C SER A 236 -8.00 4.15 11.41
N VAL A 237 -8.77 3.12 11.77
CA VAL A 237 -8.89 1.84 11.03
C VAL A 237 -10.36 1.53 10.82
N PHE A 238 -10.72 1.20 9.59
CA PHE A 238 -12.08 0.79 9.21
C PHE A 238 -12.02 -0.47 8.38
N CYS A 239 -13.01 -1.36 8.54
CA CYS A 239 -13.16 -2.56 7.73
C CYS A 239 -14.53 -2.66 7.08
N THR A 240 -14.58 -3.40 5.97
CA THR A 240 -15.81 -3.77 5.28
C THR A 240 -15.84 -5.27 5.00
N ALA A 241 -17.04 -5.86 4.99
CA ALA A 241 -17.29 -7.24 4.60
C ALA A 241 -18.27 -7.36 3.41
N ASN A 242 -18.65 -6.21 2.83
CA ASN A 242 -19.65 -6.16 1.75
C ASN A 242 -19.19 -5.31 0.55
N GLY A 243 -17.89 -5.26 0.32
CA GLY A 243 -17.29 -4.56 -0.82
C GLY A 243 -17.31 -3.04 -0.69
N GLY A 244 -17.25 -2.51 0.53
CA GLY A 244 -17.20 -1.08 0.76
C GLY A 244 -18.57 -0.38 0.77
N ARG A 245 -19.69 -1.11 0.71
CA ARG A 245 -21.03 -0.51 0.83
C ARG A 245 -21.22 0.11 2.20
N THR A 246 -20.77 -0.60 3.25
CA THR A 246 -20.73 -0.10 4.63
C THR A 246 -19.37 -0.42 5.25
N TRP A 247 -18.95 0.42 6.18
CA TRP A 247 -17.70 0.31 6.89
C TRP A 247 -17.93 0.32 8.39
N ARG A 248 -17.13 -0.42 9.13
CA ARG A 248 -17.11 -0.49 10.59
C ARG A 248 -15.75 -0.04 11.10
N ARG A 249 -15.74 0.82 12.12
CA ARG A 249 -14.49 1.21 12.80
C ARG A 249 -13.93 0.05 13.60
N GLN A 250 -12.60 -0.06 13.62
CA GLN A 250 -11.83 -0.98 14.45
C GLN A 250 -10.91 -0.20 15.39
N GLU A 251 -10.59 -0.77 16.57
CA GLU A 251 -9.66 -0.18 17.53
C GLU A 251 -8.23 -0.53 17.15
N SER A 252 -7.43 0.47 16.78
CA SER A 252 -6.06 0.30 16.29
C SER A 252 -5.00 0.23 17.39
N THR A 253 -5.35 0.56 18.64
CA THR A 253 -4.44 0.72 19.80
C THR A 253 -3.41 1.86 19.68
N VAL A 254 -3.42 2.64 18.61
CA VAL A 254 -2.54 3.78 18.38
C VAL A 254 -3.35 5.05 18.06
N ALA A 255 -2.77 6.23 18.37
CA ALA A 255 -3.40 7.52 18.09
C ALA A 255 -2.63 8.34 17.03
N VAL A 256 -1.54 7.80 16.50
CA VAL A 256 -0.72 8.44 15.46
C VAL A 256 -1.29 8.15 14.07
N ASP A 257 -0.94 8.98 13.09
CA ASP A 257 -1.37 8.79 11.71
C ASP A 257 -0.81 7.48 11.15
N LEU A 258 -1.69 6.66 10.55
CA LEU A 258 -1.33 5.50 9.76
C LEU A 258 -1.29 5.90 8.29
N PHE A 259 -0.22 5.53 7.57
CA PHE A 259 0.03 5.98 6.19
C PHE A 259 -0.27 4.91 5.16
N ASP A 260 -0.06 3.63 5.50
CA ASP A 260 -0.35 2.53 4.58
C ASP A 260 -0.80 1.27 5.32
N VAL A 261 -1.52 0.39 4.60
CA VAL A 261 -2.04 -0.87 5.12
C VAL A 261 -1.95 -1.95 4.06
N LYS A 262 -1.54 -3.14 4.47
CA LYS A 262 -1.49 -4.33 3.61
C LYS A 262 -2.02 -5.55 4.33
N PHE A 263 -3.08 -6.13 3.79
CA PHE A 263 -3.56 -7.46 4.17
C PHE A 263 -3.08 -8.49 3.14
N VAL A 264 -2.59 -9.62 3.61
CA VAL A 264 -2.15 -10.76 2.78
C VAL A 264 -3.26 -11.78 2.61
N ASP A 265 -4.19 -11.82 3.53
CA ASP A 265 -5.44 -12.59 3.47
C ASP A 265 -6.52 -11.93 4.36
N ALA A 266 -7.64 -12.61 4.57
CA ALA A 266 -8.77 -12.07 5.34
C ALA A 266 -8.51 -11.88 6.83
N LEU A 267 -7.46 -12.48 7.36
CA LEU A 267 -7.15 -12.50 8.79
C LEU A 267 -5.90 -11.71 9.12
N GLU A 268 -4.89 -11.76 8.24
CA GLU A 268 -3.56 -11.25 8.56
C GLU A 268 -3.21 -9.98 7.76
N GLY A 269 -2.84 -8.91 8.50
CA GLY A 269 -2.50 -7.63 7.91
C GLY A 269 -1.66 -6.73 8.81
N TRP A 270 -0.96 -5.79 8.18
CA TRP A 270 -0.10 -4.79 8.83
C TRP A 270 -0.48 -3.40 8.38
N ALA A 271 -0.38 -2.43 9.29
CA ALA A 271 -0.42 -1.02 8.96
C ALA A 271 0.80 -0.31 9.52
N VAL A 272 1.27 0.70 8.79
CA VAL A 272 2.47 1.47 9.15
C VAL A 272 2.15 2.97 9.17
N GLY A 273 2.94 3.74 9.91
CA GLY A 273 2.63 5.16 10.07
C GLY A 273 3.73 6.00 10.70
N ALA A 274 3.29 7.09 11.31
CA ALA A 274 4.14 8.06 12.01
C ALA A 274 4.94 7.39 13.13
N GLU A 275 6.07 8.01 13.51
CA GLU A 275 6.92 7.61 14.63
C GLU A 275 7.44 6.16 14.53
N GLY A 276 7.57 5.64 13.31
CA GLY A 276 7.99 4.25 13.08
C GLY A 276 6.95 3.22 13.50
N THR A 277 5.69 3.61 13.62
CA THR A 277 4.60 2.73 14.03
C THR A 277 4.41 1.60 13.04
N ILE A 278 4.30 0.38 13.57
CA ILE A 278 3.80 -0.82 12.88
C ILE A 278 2.78 -1.46 13.80
N ILE A 279 1.58 -1.70 13.29
CA ILE A 279 0.57 -2.52 13.95
C ILE A 279 0.23 -3.73 13.09
N HIS A 280 -0.06 -4.86 13.72
CA HIS A 280 -0.31 -6.15 13.10
C HIS A 280 -1.57 -6.80 13.67
N THR A 281 -2.31 -7.48 12.82
CA THR A 281 -3.47 -8.30 13.20
C THR A 281 -3.37 -9.69 12.57
N THR A 282 -3.95 -10.69 13.26
CA THR A 282 -4.11 -12.08 12.77
C THR A 282 -5.55 -12.55 12.79
N ASP A 283 -6.49 -11.65 13.06
CA ASP A 283 -7.93 -11.95 13.19
C ASP A 283 -8.82 -10.98 12.37
N GLY A 284 -8.25 -10.37 11.32
CA GLY A 284 -8.98 -9.45 10.44
C GLY A 284 -9.19 -8.08 11.04
N GLY A 285 -8.39 -7.72 12.05
CA GLY A 285 -8.42 -6.42 12.71
C GLY A 285 -9.39 -6.34 13.88
N GLU A 286 -9.93 -7.46 14.36
CA GLU A 286 -10.65 -7.46 15.64
C GLU A 286 -9.73 -7.06 16.79
N HIS A 287 -8.43 -7.48 16.70
CA HIS A 287 -7.36 -7.03 17.59
C HIS A 287 -6.12 -6.61 16.77
N TRP A 288 -5.60 -5.43 17.08
CA TRP A 288 -4.35 -4.92 16.56
C TRP A 288 -3.30 -4.86 17.66
N THR A 289 -2.08 -5.28 17.37
CA THR A 289 -0.94 -5.25 18.30
C THR A 289 0.20 -4.46 17.68
N SER A 290 0.89 -3.66 18.49
CA SER A 290 2.08 -2.92 18.05
C SER A 290 3.28 -3.86 17.93
N GLU A 291 4.02 -3.74 16.83
CA GLU A 291 5.27 -4.44 16.58
C GLU A 291 6.46 -3.46 16.63
N ARG A 292 7.63 -3.97 17.03
CA ARG A 292 8.85 -3.17 17.06
C ARG A 292 9.43 -3.02 15.65
N SER A 293 9.40 -1.82 15.10
CA SER A 293 9.90 -1.50 13.75
C SER A 293 11.42 -1.31 13.65
N SER A 294 12.13 -1.20 14.76
CA SER A 294 13.57 -0.86 14.82
C SER A 294 13.91 0.53 14.27
N THR A 295 12.93 1.44 14.18
CA THR A 295 13.10 2.84 13.79
C THR A 295 12.07 3.73 14.51
N GLN A 296 12.37 5.04 14.61
CA GLN A 296 11.41 6.08 14.99
C GLN A 296 11.03 6.97 13.79
N HIS A 297 11.62 6.72 12.62
CA HIS A 297 11.28 7.45 11.41
C HIS A 297 9.91 7.03 10.90
N PRO A 298 9.08 7.98 10.41
CA PRO A 298 7.82 7.66 9.75
C PRO A 298 8.01 6.62 8.65
N LEU A 299 7.10 5.65 8.58
CA LEU A 299 7.03 4.60 7.56
C LEU A 299 5.86 4.91 6.61
N GLU A 300 6.17 5.24 5.37
CA GLU A 300 5.22 5.74 4.37
C GLU A 300 4.45 4.63 3.65
N ARG A 301 5.13 3.49 3.43
CA ARG A 301 4.59 2.41 2.61
C ARG A 301 4.96 1.05 3.19
N VAL A 302 4.02 0.10 3.10
CA VAL A 302 4.24 -1.29 3.45
C VAL A 302 3.88 -2.21 2.29
N PHE A 303 4.71 -3.20 2.03
CA PHE A 303 4.50 -4.21 0.99
C PHE A 303 4.78 -5.61 1.53
N PHE A 304 3.93 -6.56 1.17
CA PHE A 304 4.11 -7.97 1.52
C PHE A 304 3.91 -8.82 0.26
N THR A 305 4.82 -9.76 0.02
CA THR A 305 4.66 -10.80 -1.01
C THR A 305 3.78 -11.94 -0.52
N ASP A 306 3.87 -12.26 0.76
CA ASP A 306 3.10 -13.27 1.48
C ASP A 306 3.17 -13.00 2.99
N ARG A 307 2.59 -13.88 3.82
CA ARG A 307 2.59 -13.72 5.28
C ARG A 307 3.96 -13.84 5.96
N ASN A 308 5.02 -14.25 5.24
CA ASN A 308 6.34 -14.48 5.80
C ASN A 308 7.38 -13.42 5.43
N ARG A 309 7.11 -12.62 4.39
CA ARG A 309 8.06 -11.66 3.86
C ARG A 309 7.40 -10.33 3.51
N GLY A 310 7.90 -9.26 4.11
CA GLY A 310 7.42 -7.89 3.88
C GLY A 310 8.49 -6.83 4.04
N TRP A 311 8.19 -5.63 3.59
CA TRP A 311 9.07 -4.45 3.71
C TRP A 311 8.25 -3.21 3.99
N ALA A 312 8.80 -2.30 4.80
CA ALA A 312 8.26 -0.96 4.95
C ALA A 312 9.36 0.06 4.75
N VAL A 313 9.00 1.18 4.11
CA VAL A 313 9.94 2.25 3.74
C VAL A 313 9.47 3.60 4.24
N GLY A 314 10.40 4.54 4.43
CA GLY A 314 10.04 5.86 4.92
C GLY A 314 11.17 6.87 4.97
N PHE A 315 11.07 7.81 5.90
CA PHE A 315 11.97 8.95 6.05
C PHE A 315 13.43 8.53 6.30
N GLY A 316 14.37 9.32 5.78
CA GLY A 316 15.81 9.17 6.05
C GLY A 316 16.41 7.90 5.46
N GLY A 317 15.92 7.45 4.29
CA GLY A 317 16.37 6.23 3.61
C GLY A 317 16.02 4.95 4.37
N THR A 318 15.05 5.02 5.27
CA THR A 318 14.65 3.87 6.08
C THR A 318 13.99 2.80 5.23
N ILE A 319 14.52 1.58 5.30
CA ILE A 319 13.84 0.34 4.90
C ILE A 319 13.94 -0.63 6.07
N VAL A 320 12.81 -1.20 6.48
CA VAL A 320 12.74 -2.32 7.41
C VAL A 320 12.12 -3.52 6.71
N ALA A 321 12.71 -4.69 6.88
CA ALA A 321 12.23 -5.94 6.31
C ALA A 321 11.66 -6.84 7.39
N TYR A 322 10.49 -7.40 7.14
CA TYR A 322 9.83 -8.41 7.96
C TYR A 322 10.22 -9.80 7.51
N LEU A 323 10.57 -10.64 8.47
CA LEU A 323 10.81 -12.06 8.25
C LEU A 323 10.13 -12.86 9.36
N ARG A 324 9.24 -13.77 8.98
CA ARG A 324 8.71 -14.79 9.87
C ARG A 324 9.63 -16.00 9.84
N ASN A 325 10.18 -16.37 10.99
CA ASN A 325 10.98 -17.58 11.14
C ASN A 325 10.04 -18.80 11.10
N VAL A 326 10.03 -19.52 10.01
CA VAL A 326 9.36 -20.81 9.92
C VAL A 326 10.26 -21.80 10.65
N VAL A 327 9.91 -22.14 11.89
CA VAL A 327 10.55 -23.28 12.57
C VAL A 327 10.15 -24.52 11.79
N SER A 328 11.07 -25.06 11.00
CA SER A 328 10.88 -26.37 10.38
C SER A 328 10.72 -27.38 11.49
N ALA A 329 9.55 -28.03 11.60
CA ALA A 329 9.41 -29.18 12.47
C ALA A 329 10.42 -30.23 11.97
N SER A 330 11.56 -30.37 12.66
CA SER A 330 12.48 -31.46 12.42
C SER A 330 11.75 -32.73 12.86
N ASN A 331 11.33 -33.54 11.90
CA ASN A 331 10.90 -34.90 12.17
C ASN A 331 12.03 -35.61 12.93
N LYS A 332 11.77 -35.91 14.20
CA LYS A 332 12.50 -36.93 14.96
C LYS A 332 11.73 -38.22 14.91
#